data_d8b58ae076f7c32c11f30a1b8b40e51b
#
_entry.id   d8b58ae076f7c32c11f30a1b8b40e51b
#
_cell.length_a   1.000
_cell.length_b   1.000
_cell.length_c   1.000
_cell.angle_alpha   90.00
_cell.angle_beta   90.00
_cell.angle_gamma   90.00
#
_symmetry.space_group_name_H-M   'P 1'
#
loop_
_entity.id
_entity.type
_entity.pdbx_description
1 polymer ?
#
loop_
_entity_poly.entity_id
_entity_poly.type
_entity_poly.pdbx_seq_one_letter_code
_entity_poly.pdbx_strand_id
1 'polypeptide(L)'
;QVDVDAGQPAVNAVVNSHALTGKVMCGYQGWFTCSEDGGELGWTHWARAIHRPFGPGNAAVDLWPDMQEFSQDERYPTDFKHADGRPAAVYSSANKKTISRHFRWMRDYGIDGIFLQRFANELHSARLKAQKDVVLFHVRDAALETGRVFAVMYDLSGLRKGQVASAGNDWKQLMHDGVTKGSRYLHHNGKPLVAVWGVGFSDDRDYTLAECGDLIDVLKSEGCAVMLGVPSWWREQERDAVSDKSLHDVLKKADVLSPWTIGRYRSLHEASLHARRVWKPDLDLSLIHI
;
A
#
# COMPACT_ATOMS: atom_id res chain seq x y z
N GLN A 1 9.24 -33.91 -13.72
CA GLN A 1 9.73 -32.84 -14.61
C GLN A 1 8.51 -32.00 -14.96
N VAL A 2 8.36 -30.85 -14.32
CA VAL A 2 7.38 -29.84 -14.71
C VAL A 2 8.13 -28.93 -15.68
N ASP A 3 7.77 -28.99 -16.96
CA ASP A 3 8.24 -28.04 -17.95
C ASP A 3 7.73 -26.64 -17.57
N VAL A 4 8.61 -25.84 -17.00
CA VAL A 4 8.38 -24.40 -16.75
C VAL A 4 8.96 -23.65 -17.94
N ASP A 5 8.33 -23.80 -19.10
CA ASP A 5 8.48 -22.83 -20.19
C ASP A 5 7.31 -21.83 -20.13
N ALA A 6 7.19 -21.16 -18.99
CA ALA A 6 6.44 -19.92 -18.89
C ALA A 6 7.33 -18.85 -19.53
N GLY A 7 7.07 -18.53 -20.80
CA GLY A 7 7.73 -17.46 -21.53
C GLY A 7 7.83 -16.24 -20.64
N GLN A 8 9.04 -15.69 -20.47
CA GLN A 8 9.26 -14.48 -19.67
C GLN A 8 8.28 -13.41 -20.17
N PRO A 9 7.43 -12.84 -19.30
CA PRO A 9 6.56 -11.75 -19.72
C PRO A 9 7.46 -10.65 -20.31
N ALA A 10 7.09 -10.14 -21.48
CA ALA A 10 7.84 -9.07 -22.13
C ALA A 10 7.95 -7.91 -21.13
N VAL A 11 9.15 -7.62 -20.65
CA VAL A 11 9.47 -6.65 -19.58
C VAL A 11 8.86 -5.27 -19.83
N ASN A 12 8.45 -4.97 -21.05
CA ASN A 12 7.84 -3.70 -21.48
C ASN A 12 6.32 -3.81 -21.78
N ALA A 13 5.66 -4.92 -21.51
CA ALA A 13 4.23 -5.05 -21.80
C ALA A 13 3.40 -4.14 -20.89
N VAL A 14 2.41 -3.48 -21.50
CA VAL A 14 1.42 -2.69 -20.77
C VAL A 14 0.52 -3.65 -19.95
N VAL A 15 0.47 -3.44 -18.64
CA VAL A 15 -0.31 -4.29 -17.74
C VAL A 15 -1.81 -4.09 -17.98
N ASN A 16 -2.55 -5.18 -18.08
CA ASN A 16 -4.01 -5.13 -18.16
C ASN A 16 -4.59 -4.58 -16.84
N SER A 17 -5.32 -3.47 -16.90
CA SER A 17 -5.92 -2.82 -15.73
C SER A 17 -7.33 -3.34 -15.35
N HIS A 18 -7.88 -4.31 -16.10
CA HIS A 18 -9.28 -4.75 -15.91
C HIS A 18 -9.46 -5.90 -14.92
N ALA A 19 -8.39 -6.53 -14.47
CA ALA A 19 -8.44 -7.60 -13.48
C ALA A 19 -7.23 -7.57 -12.55
N LEU A 20 -7.45 -7.90 -11.27
CA LEU A 20 -6.38 -8.12 -10.29
C LEU A 20 -5.67 -9.46 -10.50
N THR A 21 -6.38 -10.46 -10.99
CA THR A 21 -5.90 -11.84 -11.14
C THR A 21 -4.61 -11.91 -11.95
N GLY A 22 -3.67 -12.72 -11.49
CA GLY A 22 -2.40 -12.99 -12.17
C GLY A 22 -1.38 -11.85 -12.12
N LYS A 23 -1.54 -10.88 -11.20
CA LYS A 23 -0.64 -9.73 -11.06
C LYS A 23 0.24 -9.81 -9.84
N VAL A 24 1.45 -9.32 -9.96
CA VAL A 24 2.36 -9.01 -8.86
C VAL A 24 2.15 -7.56 -8.46
N MET A 25 1.50 -7.35 -7.32
CA MET A 25 1.22 -6.03 -6.77
C MET A 25 2.02 -5.80 -5.49
N CYS A 26 2.50 -4.59 -5.26
CA CYS A 26 3.16 -4.23 -4.00
C CYS A 26 2.44 -3.08 -3.28
N GLY A 27 2.57 -3.01 -1.94
CA GLY A 27 2.19 -1.83 -1.18
C GLY A 27 3.16 -0.69 -1.45
N TYR A 28 2.65 0.53 -1.61
CA TYR A 28 3.46 1.72 -1.83
C TYR A 28 2.99 2.85 -0.91
N GLN A 29 3.80 3.16 0.11
CA GLN A 29 3.41 4.15 1.13
C GLN A 29 3.51 5.60 0.63
N GLY A 30 4.57 5.93 -0.13
CA GLY A 30 4.78 7.29 -0.63
C GLY A 30 4.85 8.35 0.47
N TRP A 31 5.43 8.04 1.61
CA TRP A 31 5.35 8.85 2.85
C TRP A 31 6.65 9.54 3.25
N PHE A 32 7.79 9.20 2.63
CA PHE A 32 9.07 9.84 2.93
C PHE A 32 9.11 11.26 2.39
N THR A 33 9.38 12.24 3.26
CA THR A 33 9.50 13.65 2.88
C THR A 33 10.83 14.23 3.37
N CYS A 34 11.26 15.31 2.73
CA CYS A 34 12.49 16.03 3.08
C CYS A 34 12.19 17.51 3.31
N SER A 35 13.04 18.22 4.05
CA SER A 35 12.81 19.62 4.40
C SER A 35 12.69 20.55 3.19
N GLU A 36 13.34 20.21 2.07
CA GLU A 36 13.43 21.05 0.86
C GLU A 36 12.64 20.49 -0.33
N ASP A 37 11.67 19.59 -0.08
CA ASP A 37 10.89 18.96 -1.15
C ASP A 37 9.63 19.74 -1.56
N GLY A 38 9.40 20.89 -0.94
CA GLY A 38 8.25 21.76 -1.21
C GLY A 38 6.98 21.41 -0.42
N GLY A 39 6.96 20.29 0.32
CA GLY A 39 5.78 19.84 1.10
C GLY A 39 5.71 20.38 2.52
N GLU A 40 6.80 21.02 3.01
CA GLU A 40 6.91 21.58 4.36
C GLU A 40 6.64 20.60 5.52
N LEU A 41 6.74 19.28 5.27
CA LEU A 41 6.53 18.23 6.28
C LEU A 41 7.82 17.84 7.01
N GLY A 42 8.98 18.42 6.64
CA GLY A 42 10.27 18.08 7.21
C GLY A 42 10.69 16.65 6.84
N TRP A 43 11.44 16.00 7.71
CA TRP A 43 12.03 14.68 7.50
C TRP A 43 11.08 13.53 7.93
N THR A 44 9.83 13.56 7.45
CA THR A 44 8.83 12.56 7.85
C THR A 44 9.29 11.16 7.40
N HIS A 45 9.17 10.20 8.29
CA HIS A 45 9.60 8.80 8.20
C HIS A 45 11.12 8.58 8.05
N TRP A 46 11.90 9.56 7.63
CA TRP A 46 13.36 9.50 7.69
C TRP A 46 13.88 9.71 9.10
N ALA A 47 13.38 10.74 9.78
CA ALA A 47 13.86 11.16 11.10
C ALA A 47 12.84 10.85 12.21
N ARG A 48 13.34 10.57 13.43
CA ARG A 48 12.51 10.44 14.64
C ARG A 48 11.91 11.78 15.05
N ALA A 49 12.71 12.86 14.98
CA ALA A 49 12.27 14.22 15.20
C ALA A 49 12.26 14.98 13.85
N ILE A 50 11.12 15.04 13.21
CA ILE A 50 10.93 15.48 11.81
C ILE A 50 11.35 16.92 11.53
N HIS A 51 11.36 17.78 12.57
CA HIS A 51 11.75 19.19 12.46
C HIS A 51 13.25 19.44 12.78
N ARG A 52 14.01 18.38 13.05
CA ARG A 52 15.47 18.43 13.19
C ARG A 52 16.13 17.90 11.92
N PRO A 53 17.38 18.33 11.61
CA PRO A 53 18.13 17.75 10.51
C PRO A 53 18.17 16.21 10.58
N PHE A 54 18.07 15.57 9.45
CA PHE A 54 18.22 14.12 9.35
C PHE A 54 19.70 13.76 9.38
N GLY A 55 20.16 13.30 10.53
CA GLY A 55 21.57 13.06 10.83
C GLY A 55 21.78 12.05 11.94
N PRO A 56 23.04 11.82 12.36
CA PRO A 56 23.38 10.89 13.43
C PRO A 56 22.57 11.13 14.71
N GLY A 57 21.99 10.06 15.27
CA GLY A 57 21.13 10.12 16.45
C GLY A 57 19.67 10.49 16.19
N ASN A 58 19.30 10.87 14.95
CA ASN A 58 17.93 11.25 14.59
C ASN A 58 17.33 10.38 13.45
N ALA A 59 17.88 9.19 13.14
CA ALA A 59 17.35 8.30 12.13
C ALA A 59 16.19 7.46 12.67
N ALA A 60 15.11 7.36 11.86
CA ALA A 60 14.00 6.42 12.08
C ALA A 60 14.13 5.16 11.22
N VAL A 61 15.08 5.12 10.29
CA VAL A 61 15.32 4.02 9.35
C VAL A 61 16.57 3.24 9.73
N ASP A 62 16.57 1.93 9.46
CA ASP A 62 17.70 1.04 9.72
C ASP A 62 18.55 0.77 8.47
N LEU A 63 18.01 1.02 7.27
CA LEU A 63 18.67 0.80 6.00
C LEU A 63 18.75 2.09 5.21
N TRP A 64 19.90 2.30 4.51
CA TRP A 64 20.08 3.41 3.59
C TRP A 64 19.58 3.04 2.20
N PRO A 65 18.81 3.93 1.52
CA PRO A 65 18.35 3.64 0.17
C PRO A 65 19.53 3.66 -0.82
N ASP A 66 19.46 2.80 -1.84
CA ASP A 66 20.39 2.90 -2.97
C ASP A 66 20.05 4.15 -3.81
N MET A 67 20.97 5.11 -3.79
CA MET A 67 20.82 6.39 -4.47
C MET A 67 21.59 6.47 -5.80
N GLN A 68 22.14 5.35 -6.31
CA GLN A 68 23.04 5.39 -7.47
C GLN A 68 22.35 5.91 -8.72
N GLU A 69 21.13 5.47 -8.99
CA GLU A 69 20.36 5.87 -10.16
C GLU A 69 19.67 7.24 -10.03
N PHE A 70 19.60 7.82 -8.82
CA PHE A 70 18.92 9.09 -8.60
C PHE A 70 19.72 10.25 -9.18
N SER A 71 19.09 11.14 -9.94
CA SER A 71 19.66 12.38 -10.43
C SER A 71 19.84 13.41 -9.31
N GLN A 72 20.63 14.46 -9.56
CA GLN A 72 20.97 15.45 -8.53
C GLN A 72 19.74 16.11 -7.89
N ASP A 73 18.70 16.37 -8.67
CA ASP A 73 17.46 17.01 -8.24
C ASP A 73 16.46 16.04 -7.53
N GLU A 74 16.83 14.77 -7.43
CA GLU A 74 16.12 13.77 -6.60
C GLU A 74 16.82 13.50 -5.26
N ARG A 75 18.01 14.12 -5.05
CA ARG A 75 18.86 13.88 -3.88
C ARG A 75 18.75 15.01 -2.88
N TYR A 76 18.24 14.71 -1.73
CA TYR A 76 18.10 15.63 -0.61
C TYR A 76 19.25 15.39 0.36
N PRO A 77 20.16 16.37 0.57
CA PRO A 77 21.34 16.22 1.40
C PRO A 77 20.95 16.03 2.88
N THR A 78 21.76 15.26 3.60
CA THR A 78 21.57 14.95 5.00
C THR A 78 22.84 15.29 5.80
N ASP A 79 22.77 15.27 7.13
CA ASP A 79 23.95 15.40 7.99
C ASP A 79 24.77 14.11 8.12
N PHE A 80 24.37 13.04 7.41
CA PHE A 80 25.15 11.81 7.34
C PHE A 80 26.28 11.90 6.29
N LYS A 81 27.30 11.08 6.50
CA LYS A 81 28.37 10.86 5.54
C LYS A 81 28.54 9.37 5.28
N HIS A 82 28.86 9.01 4.06
CA HIS A 82 29.33 7.66 3.72
C HIS A 82 30.68 7.37 4.38
N ALA A 83 31.09 6.10 4.41
CA ALA A 83 32.35 5.67 5.01
C ALA A 83 33.60 6.33 4.37
N ASP A 84 33.48 6.74 3.12
CA ASP A 84 34.52 7.48 2.37
C ASP A 84 34.50 9.00 2.59
N GLY A 85 33.64 9.51 3.50
CA GLY A 85 33.51 10.93 3.85
C GLY A 85 32.61 11.74 2.92
N ARG A 86 32.10 11.17 1.81
CA ARG A 86 31.15 11.88 0.91
C ARG A 86 29.82 12.16 1.63
N PRO A 87 29.17 13.31 1.37
CA PRO A 87 27.83 13.60 1.89
C PRO A 87 26.84 12.50 1.45
N ALA A 88 25.99 12.09 2.36
CA ALA A 88 24.91 11.16 2.06
C ALA A 88 23.60 11.92 1.81
N ALA A 89 22.80 11.38 0.88
CA ALA A 89 21.50 11.96 0.52
C ALA A 89 20.45 10.87 0.49
N VAL A 90 19.19 11.29 0.63
CA VAL A 90 18.00 10.42 0.46
C VAL A 90 17.04 11.05 -0.53
N TYR A 91 15.94 10.34 -0.85
CA TYR A 91 14.90 10.82 -1.74
C TYR A 91 13.68 11.38 -0.99
N SER A 92 12.84 12.13 -1.68
CA SER A 92 11.48 12.46 -1.24
C SER A 92 10.44 11.80 -2.14
N SER A 93 9.39 11.26 -1.53
CA SER A 93 8.21 10.75 -2.24
C SER A 93 7.33 11.86 -2.84
N ALA A 94 7.54 13.14 -2.48
CA ALA A 94 6.91 14.28 -3.12
C ALA A 94 7.55 14.59 -4.50
N ASN A 95 8.75 14.09 -4.76
CA ASN A 95 9.45 14.34 -6.03
C ASN A 95 8.90 13.42 -7.14
N LYS A 96 8.38 14.04 -8.21
CA LYS A 96 7.80 13.33 -9.35
C LYS A 96 8.78 12.35 -10.00
N LYS A 97 10.05 12.75 -10.16
CA LYS A 97 11.07 11.89 -10.80
C LYS A 97 11.34 10.64 -9.97
N THR A 98 11.34 10.76 -8.64
CA THR A 98 11.50 9.63 -7.73
C THR A 98 10.39 8.61 -7.93
N ILE A 99 9.13 9.04 -7.99
CA ILE A 99 8.00 8.13 -8.23
C ILE A 99 8.09 7.49 -9.62
N SER A 100 8.38 8.27 -10.67
CA SER A 100 8.59 7.73 -12.02
C SER A 100 9.73 6.70 -12.07
N ARG A 101 10.82 6.92 -11.28
CA ARG A 101 11.93 5.96 -11.14
C ARG A 101 11.48 4.66 -10.51
N HIS A 102 10.74 4.72 -9.40
CA HIS A 102 10.19 3.53 -8.74
C HIS A 102 9.29 2.74 -9.69
N PHE A 103 8.47 3.40 -10.50
CA PHE A 103 7.63 2.74 -11.49
C PHE A 103 8.43 2.13 -12.65
N ARG A 104 9.53 2.74 -13.07
CA ARG A 104 10.47 2.12 -14.02
C ARG A 104 11.09 0.86 -13.46
N TRP A 105 11.56 0.88 -12.20
CA TRP A 105 12.04 -0.33 -11.53
C TRP A 105 10.96 -1.41 -11.44
N MET A 106 9.73 -1.06 -11.10
CA MET A 106 8.63 -2.03 -11.10
C MET A 106 8.46 -2.69 -12.47
N ARG A 107 8.49 -1.91 -13.54
CA ARG A 107 8.44 -2.44 -14.90
C ARG A 107 9.62 -3.36 -15.19
N ASP A 108 10.82 -2.92 -14.86
CA ASP A 108 12.06 -3.61 -15.22
C ASP A 108 12.26 -4.91 -14.40
N TYR A 109 11.64 -4.99 -13.22
CA TYR A 109 11.69 -6.16 -12.32
C TYR A 109 10.37 -6.97 -12.28
N GLY A 110 9.45 -6.75 -13.22
CA GLY A 110 8.26 -7.59 -13.37
C GLY A 110 7.16 -7.36 -12.31
N ILE A 111 7.13 -6.19 -11.66
CA ILE A 111 6.03 -5.78 -10.78
C ILE A 111 4.97 -5.08 -11.63
N ASP A 112 3.73 -5.56 -11.55
CA ASP A 112 2.62 -5.08 -12.39
C ASP A 112 2.06 -3.74 -11.90
N GLY A 113 2.11 -3.47 -10.61
CA GLY A 113 1.58 -2.24 -10.06
C GLY A 113 1.59 -2.17 -8.54
N ILE A 114 0.84 -1.18 -8.03
CA ILE A 114 0.84 -0.86 -6.60
C ILE A 114 -0.56 -0.73 -6.02
N PHE A 115 -0.64 -1.01 -4.71
CA PHE A 115 -1.65 -0.46 -3.81
C PHE A 115 -1.07 0.80 -3.16
N LEU A 116 -1.52 1.97 -3.61
CA LEU A 116 -1.09 3.26 -3.05
C LEU A 116 -1.75 3.47 -1.70
N GLN A 117 -0.94 3.44 -0.65
CA GLN A 117 -1.42 3.54 0.73
C GLN A 117 -1.75 4.98 1.11
N ARG A 118 -2.98 5.19 1.57
CA ARG A 118 -3.46 6.43 2.18
C ARG A 118 -3.80 6.15 3.63
N PHE A 119 -3.01 6.69 4.55
CA PHE A 119 -3.27 6.56 5.98
C PHE A 119 -4.49 7.41 6.36
N ALA A 120 -5.59 6.74 6.76
CA ALA A 120 -6.86 7.41 7.02
C ALA A 120 -6.78 8.38 8.21
N ASN A 121 -5.90 8.12 9.19
CA ASN A 121 -5.63 9.03 10.30
C ASN A 121 -4.97 10.35 9.87
N GLU A 122 -4.27 10.38 8.73
CA GLU A 122 -3.63 11.58 8.19
C GLU A 122 -4.59 12.49 7.41
N LEU A 123 -5.75 11.97 7.00
CA LEU A 123 -6.76 12.73 6.24
C LEU A 123 -7.38 13.88 7.04
N HIS A 124 -7.25 13.86 8.36
CA HIS A 124 -7.69 14.95 9.24
C HIS A 124 -6.76 16.17 9.22
N SER A 125 -5.55 16.03 8.68
CA SER A 125 -4.57 17.11 8.51
C SER A 125 -4.53 17.57 7.06
N ALA A 126 -4.89 18.83 6.80
CA ALA A 126 -4.85 19.40 5.45
C ALA A 126 -3.46 19.26 4.79
N ARG A 127 -2.37 19.42 5.55
CA ARG A 127 -0.99 19.30 5.04
C ARG A 127 -0.64 17.86 4.69
N LEU A 128 -0.94 16.89 5.56
CA LEU A 128 -0.66 15.48 5.30
C LEU A 128 -1.52 14.97 4.13
N LYS A 129 -2.80 15.37 4.08
CA LYS A 129 -3.68 15.06 2.95
C LYS A 129 -3.13 15.62 1.64
N ALA A 130 -2.69 16.88 1.62
CA ALA A 130 -2.12 17.50 0.43
C ALA A 130 -0.89 16.74 -0.09
N GLN A 131 -0.01 16.26 0.80
CA GLN A 131 1.12 15.41 0.40
C GLN A 131 0.66 14.08 -0.22
N LYS A 132 -0.37 13.42 0.35
CA LYS A 132 -0.95 12.20 -0.25
C LYS A 132 -1.55 12.47 -1.63
N ASP A 133 -2.17 13.63 -1.81
CA ASP A 133 -2.76 14.03 -3.11
C ASP A 133 -1.66 14.29 -4.16
N VAL A 134 -0.54 14.93 -3.78
CA VAL A 134 0.64 15.11 -4.65
C VAL A 134 1.21 13.75 -5.08
N VAL A 135 1.41 12.83 -4.14
CA VAL A 135 1.90 11.47 -4.44
C VAL A 135 0.94 10.72 -5.37
N LEU A 136 -0.37 10.78 -5.11
CA LEU A 136 -1.39 10.15 -5.96
C LEU A 136 -1.34 10.71 -7.39
N PHE A 137 -1.19 12.03 -7.53
CA PHE A 137 -1.05 12.66 -8.84
C PHE A 137 0.18 12.14 -9.60
N HIS A 138 1.34 12.06 -8.94
CA HIS A 138 2.56 11.56 -9.56
C HIS A 138 2.51 10.04 -9.86
N VAL A 139 1.82 9.27 -9.03
CA VAL A 139 1.56 7.84 -9.27
C VAL A 139 0.73 7.63 -10.54
N ARG A 140 -0.32 8.44 -10.76
CA ARG A 140 -1.12 8.38 -12.01
C ARG A 140 -0.27 8.61 -13.25
N ASP A 141 0.59 9.64 -13.21
CA ASP A 141 1.49 9.97 -14.31
C ASP A 141 2.50 8.84 -14.56
N ALA A 142 3.16 8.35 -13.50
CA ALA A 142 4.16 7.30 -13.57
C ALA A 142 3.56 5.95 -14.04
N ALA A 143 2.36 5.63 -13.60
CA ALA A 143 1.63 4.44 -14.05
C ALA A 143 1.31 4.52 -15.56
N LEU A 144 0.92 5.71 -16.04
CA LEU A 144 0.67 5.93 -17.47
C LEU A 144 1.96 5.83 -18.29
N GLU A 145 3.06 6.45 -17.82
CA GLU A 145 4.38 6.43 -18.47
C GLU A 145 4.92 5.02 -18.64
N THR A 146 4.77 4.17 -17.61
CA THR A 146 5.41 2.85 -17.56
C THR A 146 4.49 1.70 -17.94
N GLY A 147 3.20 1.97 -18.17
CA GLY A 147 2.20 0.92 -18.42
C GLY A 147 1.88 0.07 -17.19
N ARG A 148 2.25 0.49 -15.98
CA ARG A 148 1.90 -0.20 -14.73
C ARG A 148 0.49 0.20 -14.27
N VAL A 149 -0.03 -0.48 -13.26
CA VAL A 149 -1.37 -0.18 -12.71
C VAL A 149 -1.27 0.27 -11.26
N PHE A 150 -2.31 0.93 -10.76
CA PHE A 150 -2.42 1.28 -9.35
C PHE A 150 -3.87 1.20 -8.86
N ALA A 151 -4.03 0.95 -7.57
CA ALA A 151 -5.28 1.14 -6.85
C ALA A 151 -5.00 1.86 -5.53
N VAL A 152 -5.99 2.59 -5.01
CA VAL A 152 -5.88 3.21 -3.69
C VAL A 152 -6.11 2.17 -2.61
N MET A 153 -5.34 2.24 -1.52
CA MET A 153 -5.49 1.44 -0.32
C MET A 153 -5.56 2.33 0.91
N TYR A 154 -6.69 2.35 1.59
CA TYR A 154 -6.81 3.03 2.87
C TYR A 154 -6.25 2.17 3.99
N ASP A 155 -5.33 2.74 4.77
CA ASP A 155 -4.82 2.12 5.99
C ASP A 155 -5.55 2.73 7.20
N LEU A 156 -6.23 1.90 7.96
CA LEU A 156 -7.01 2.31 9.12
C LEU A 156 -6.18 2.42 10.41
N SER A 157 -4.87 2.11 10.34
CA SER A 157 -3.99 2.15 11.51
C SER A 157 -3.96 3.55 12.15
N GLY A 158 -4.08 3.60 13.48
CA GLY A 158 -4.06 4.84 14.24
C GLY A 158 -5.38 5.63 14.21
N LEU A 159 -6.42 5.15 13.53
CA LEU A 159 -7.76 5.73 13.65
C LEU A 159 -8.37 5.43 15.03
N ARG A 160 -9.14 6.39 15.53
CA ARG A 160 -9.96 6.24 16.72
C ARG A 160 -11.40 5.87 16.34
N LYS A 161 -12.15 5.39 17.33
CA LYS A 161 -13.60 5.18 17.19
C LYS A 161 -14.29 6.44 16.65
N GLY A 162 -15.17 6.27 15.66
CA GLY A 162 -15.88 7.35 14.99
C GLY A 162 -15.13 7.98 13.82
N GLN A 163 -13.87 7.57 13.54
CA GLN A 163 -13.05 8.19 12.49
C GLN A 163 -12.99 7.42 11.17
N VAL A 164 -13.45 6.18 11.12
CA VAL A 164 -13.35 5.32 9.92
C VAL A 164 -14.10 5.94 8.72
N ALA A 165 -15.18 6.66 8.97
CA ALA A 165 -15.96 7.35 7.93
C ALA A 165 -15.13 8.36 7.11
N SER A 166 -14.01 8.86 7.64
CA SER A 166 -13.13 9.78 6.92
C SER A 166 -12.56 9.16 5.63
N ALA A 167 -12.25 7.86 5.64
CA ALA A 167 -11.80 7.14 4.46
C ALA A 167 -12.89 7.09 3.36
N GLY A 168 -14.14 6.85 3.74
CA GLY A 168 -15.27 6.86 2.82
C GLY A 168 -15.53 8.25 2.22
N ASN A 169 -15.38 9.31 3.02
CA ASN A 169 -15.55 10.68 2.54
C ASN A 169 -14.42 11.08 1.57
N ASP A 170 -13.17 10.75 1.88
CA ASP A 170 -12.03 10.97 0.98
C ASP A 170 -12.22 10.18 -0.33
N TRP A 171 -12.68 8.93 -0.24
CA TRP A 171 -12.94 8.12 -1.43
C TRP A 171 -13.98 8.76 -2.36
N LYS A 172 -15.10 9.23 -1.81
CA LYS A 172 -16.14 9.94 -2.59
C LYS A 172 -15.56 11.14 -3.32
N GLN A 173 -14.69 11.92 -2.66
CA GLN A 173 -14.01 13.03 -3.29
C GLN A 173 -13.09 12.58 -4.43
N LEU A 174 -12.26 11.54 -4.22
CA LEU A 174 -11.39 10.98 -5.25
C LEU A 174 -12.18 10.44 -6.46
N MET A 175 -13.32 9.80 -6.22
CA MET A 175 -14.23 9.34 -7.29
C MET A 175 -14.81 10.51 -8.08
N HIS A 176 -15.28 11.55 -7.39
CA HIS A 176 -15.76 12.79 -8.02
C HIS A 176 -14.67 13.42 -8.89
N ASP A 177 -13.43 13.47 -8.40
CA ASP A 177 -12.26 14.02 -9.10
C ASP A 177 -11.74 13.09 -10.21
N GLY A 178 -12.38 11.93 -10.40
CA GLY A 178 -12.14 11.02 -11.50
C GLY A 178 -10.86 10.19 -11.36
N VAL A 179 -10.41 9.86 -10.15
CA VAL A 179 -9.21 9.05 -9.91
C VAL A 179 -9.27 7.70 -10.63
N THR A 180 -10.47 7.11 -10.69
CA THR A 180 -10.69 5.77 -11.30
C THR A 180 -10.91 5.80 -12.82
N LYS A 181 -11.06 6.99 -13.42
CA LYS A 181 -11.31 7.15 -14.87
C LYS A 181 -10.04 6.97 -15.72
N GLY A 182 -8.86 6.99 -15.10
CA GLY A 182 -7.59 6.80 -15.80
C GLY A 182 -7.41 5.35 -16.28
N SER A 183 -6.84 5.17 -17.48
CA SER A 183 -6.62 3.85 -18.08
C SER A 183 -5.70 2.91 -17.27
N ARG A 184 -5.01 3.44 -16.28
CA ARG A 184 -4.07 2.68 -15.42
C ARG A 184 -4.62 2.39 -14.02
N TYR A 185 -5.83 2.90 -13.70
CA TYR A 185 -6.49 2.51 -12.46
C TYR A 185 -6.92 1.04 -12.52
N LEU A 186 -6.57 0.27 -11.49
CA LEU A 186 -6.87 -1.16 -11.45
C LEU A 186 -8.36 -1.41 -11.19
N HIS A 187 -8.95 -2.28 -12.00
CA HIS A 187 -10.31 -2.78 -11.84
C HIS A 187 -10.29 -4.25 -11.47
N HIS A 188 -11.38 -4.71 -10.89
CA HIS A 188 -11.65 -6.13 -10.64
C HIS A 188 -13.13 -6.42 -10.90
N ASN A 189 -13.43 -7.46 -11.69
CA ASN A 189 -14.80 -7.80 -12.10
C ASN A 189 -15.59 -6.60 -12.66
N GLY A 190 -14.95 -5.79 -13.51
CA GLY A 190 -15.55 -4.62 -14.16
C GLY A 190 -15.74 -3.40 -13.27
N LYS A 191 -15.31 -3.42 -12.00
CA LYS A 191 -15.45 -2.33 -11.03
C LYS A 191 -14.09 -1.78 -10.62
N PRO A 192 -13.93 -0.46 -10.37
CA PRO A 192 -12.69 0.08 -9.83
C PRO A 192 -12.38 -0.56 -8.48
N LEU A 193 -11.12 -1.02 -8.30
CA LEU A 193 -10.70 -1.69 -7.08
C LEU A 193 -10.23 -0.68 -6.05
N VAL A 194 -10.75 -0.77 -4.83
CA VAL A 194 -10.25 -0.04 -3.67
C VAL A 194 -9.92 -1.01 -2.56
N ALA A 195 -8.79 -0.82 -1.90
CA ALA A 195 -8.38 -1.67 -0.79
C ALA A 195 -8.55 -0.95 0.56
N VAL A 196 -8.84 -1.72 1.61
CA VAL A 196 -8.89 -1.26 3.01
C VAL A 196 -8.02 -2.19 3.84
N TRP A 197 -6.95 -1.65 4.39
CA TRP A 197 -6.04 -2.35 5.28
C TRP A 197 -6.43 -2.14 6.73
N GLY A 198 -6.39 -3.22 7.54
CA GLY A 198 -6.53 -3.10 8.98
C GLY A 198 -7.84 -3.65 9.55
N VAL A 199 -8.58 -4.47 8.80
CA VAL A 199 -9.86 -5.03 9.25
C VAL A 199 -9.65 -6.31 10.03
N GLY A 200 -10.07 -6.32 11.30
CA GLY A 200 -10.11 -7.51 12.15
C GLY A 200 -8.82 -7.90 12.86
N PHE A 201 -7.82 -7.00 12.94
CA PHE A 201 -6.59 -7.25 13.70
C PHE A 201 -6.82 -7.10 15.22
N SER A 202 -6.14 -7.93 16.01
CA SER A 202 -6.20 -7.97 17.48
C SER A 202 -5.12 -7.11 18.17
N ASP A 203 -4.65 -6.04 17.52
CA ASP A 203 -3.58 -5.16 17.95
C ASP A 203 -4.09 -3.86 18.61
N ASP A 204 -5.13 -3.97 19.43
CA ASP A 204 -5.74 -2.91 20.24
C ASP A 204 -6.21 -1.68 19.43
N ARG A 205 -6.89 -1.93 18.31
CA ARG A 205 -7.46 -0.86 17.47
C ARG A 205 -8.71 -0.26 18.13
N ASP A 206 -8.76 1.06 18.17
CA ASP A 206 -9.88 1.79 18.79
C ASP A 206 -11.19 1.73 17.97
N TYR A 207 -11.09 1.59 16.64
CA TYR A 207 -12.27 1.49 15.78
C TYR A 207 -12.85 0.09 15.77
N THR A 208 -14.14 -0.02 15.44
CA THR A 208 -14.93 -1.23 15.53
C THR A 208 -15.09 -1.94 14.19
N LEU A 209 -15.43 -3.25 14.24
CA LEU A 209 -15.82 -4.01 13.03
C LEU A 209 -17.08 -3.44 12.37
N ALA A 210 -18.03 -2.89 13.15
CA ALA A 210 -19.21 -2.24 12.61
C ALA A 210 -18.84 -1.04 11.72
N GLU A 211 -17.93 -0.17 12.18
CA GLU A 211 -17.43 0.96 11.38
C GLU A 211 -16.70 0.50 10.11
N CYS A 212 -15.95 -0.63 10.19
CA CYS A 212 -15.36 -1.23 8.99
C CYS A 212 -16.42 -1.72 8.01
N GLY A 213 -17.49 -2.34 8.52
CA GLY A 213 -18.64 -2.78 7.74
C GLY A 213 -19.35 -1.63 7.03
N ASP A 214 -19.56 -0.53 7.74
CA ASP A 214 -20.17 0.70 7.18
C ASP A 214 -19.28 1.32 6.09
N LEU A 215 -17.96 1.35 6.29
CA LEU A 215 -17.03 1.80 5.25
C LEU A 215 -17.13 0.94 3.99
N ILE A 216 -17.14 -0.39 4.14
CA ILE A 216 -17.27 -1.30 2.99
C ILE A 216 -18.59 -1.04 2.25
N ASP A 217 -19.69 -0.86 2.95
CA ASP A 217 -20.99 -0.55 2.35
C ASP A 217 -20.96 0.77 1.57
N VAL A 218 -20.29 1.80 2.09
CA VAL A 218 -20.07 3.06 1.37
C VAL A 218 -19.27 2.82 0.09
N LEU A 219 -18.14 2.11 0.15
CA LEU A 219 -17.31 1.83 -1.03
C LEU A 219 -18.06 1.00 -2.09
N LYS A 220 -18.86 0.04 -1.67
CA LYS A 220 -19.71 -0.78 -2.55
C LYS A 220 -20.82 0.07 -3.19
N SER A 221 -21.43 1.00 -2.45
CA SER A 221 -22.46 1.92 -2.99
C SER A 221 -21.92 2.89 -4.04
N GLU A 222 -20.60 3.21 -3.99
CA GLU A 222 -19.90 3.96 -5.04
C GLU A 222 -19.51 3.07 -6.25
N GLY A 223 -19.96 1.82 -6.30
CA GLY A 223 -19.74 0.89 -7.42
C GLY A 223 -18.39 0.21 -7.45
N CYS A 224 -17.66 0.17 -6.33
CA CYS A 224 -16.32 -0.40 -6.26
C CYS A 224 -16.31 -1.91 -5.99
N ALA A 225 -15.26 -2.59 -6.48
CA ALA A 225 -14.77 -3.83 -5.90
C ALA A 225 -13.90 -3.49 -4.68
N VAL A 226 -14.08 -4.23 -3.57
CA VAL A 226 -13.39 -3.95 -2.32
C VAL A 226 -12.47 -5.10 -1.96
N MET A 227 -11.17 -4.80 -1.75
CA MET A 227 -10.19 -5.72 -1.19
C MET A 227 -9.93 -5.38 0.28
N LEU A 228 -9.90 -6.36 1.16
CA LEU A 228 -9.59 -6.18 2.58
C LEU A 228 -8.24 -6.78 2.93
N GLY A 229 -7.37 -5.97 3.55
CA GLY A 229 -6.19 -6.44 4.26
C GLY A 229 -6.58 -6.90 5.65
N VAL A 230 -6.42 -8.21 5.91
CA VAL A 230 -6.92 -8.90 7.09
C VAL A 230 -5.80 -9.65 7.82
N PRO A 231 -5.96 -10.05 9.10
CA PRO A 231 -4.96 -10.86 9.79
C PRO A 231 -4.79 -12.23 9.14
N SER A 232 -3.65 -12.88 9.35
CA SER A 232 -3.40 -14.24 8.84
C SER A 232 -4.39 -15.29 9.33
N TRP A 233 -4.88 -15.13 10.58
CA TRP A 233 -5.75 -16.10 11.24
C TRP A 233 -7.22 -15.66 11.25
N TRP A 234 -7.61 -14.90 10.23
CA TRP A 234 -8.97 -14.36 10.09
C TRP A 234 -10.04 -15.45 10.08
N ARG A 235 -9.73 -16.63 9.55
CA ARG A 235 -10.68 -17.74 9.40
C ARG A 235 -10.96 -18.40 10.74
N GLU A 236 -9.92 -18.64 11.54
CA GLU A 236 -10.00 -19.24 12.88
C GLU A 236 -10.39 -18.22 13.97
N GLN A 237 -10.25 -16.92 13.70
CA GLN A 237 -10.45 -15.82 14.68
C GLN A 237 -9.51 -15.96 15.89
N GLU A 238 -8.26 -16.29 15.65
CA GLU A 238 -7.24 -16.51 16.67
C GLU A 238 -6.01 -15.63 16.43
N ARG A 239 -5.09 -15.60 17.38
CA ARG A 239 -3.74 -14.98 17.31
C ARG A 239 -3.80 -13.50 16.95
N ASP A 240 -3.54 -13.15 15.67
CA ASP A 240 -3.54 -11.77 15.17
C ASP A 240 -4.93 -11.29 14.71
N ALA A 241 -5.93 -12.17 14.78
CA ALA A 241 -7.33 -11.83 14.50
C ALA A 241 -8.15 -11.63 15.77
N VAL A 242 -9.09 -10.69 15.72
CA VAL A 242 -10.07 -10.52 16.79
C VAL A 242 -10.96 -11.75 16.92
N SER A 243 -11.27 -12.16 18.16
CA SER A 243 -12.23 -13.22 18.45
C SER A 243 -13.64 -12.63 18.57
N ASP A 244 -14.16 -12.15 17.44
CA ASP A 244 -15.49 -11.53 17.35
C ASP A 244 -16.29 -12.19 16.20
N LYS A 245 -17.46 -12.73 16.53
CA LYS A 245 -18.31 -13.45 15.55
C LYS A 245 -18.75 -12.58 14.38
N SER A 246 -18.80 -11.26 14.52
CA SER A 246 -19.15 -10.33 13.44
C SER A 246 -18.04 -10.18 12.40
N LEU A 247 -16.80 -10.61 12.69
CA LEU A 247 -15.69 -10.51 11.74
C LEU A 247 -16.04 -11.16 10.40
N HIS A 248 -16.50 -12.39 10.40
CA HIS A 248 -16.81 -13.09 9.15
C HIS A 248 -17.95 -12.42 8.37
N ASP A 249 -18.92 -11.81 9.03
CA ASP A 249 -20.00 -11.10 8.34
C ASP A 249 -19.51 -9.82 7.69
N VAL A 250 -18.54 -9.13 8.30
CA VAL A 250 -17.85 -7.98 7.70
C VAL A 250 -17.00 -8.43 6.48
N LEU A 251 -16.22 -9.51 6.65
CA LEU A 251 -15.34 -10.01 5.58
C LEU A 251 -16.10 -10.50 4.35
N LYS A 252 -17.28 -11.10 4.52
CA LYS A 252 -18.16 -11.56 3.42
C LYS A 252 -18.64 -10.42 2.51
N LYS A 253 -18.58 -9.16 2.95
CA LYS A 253 -18.93 -8.01 2.11
C LYS A 253 -17.87 -7.70 1.04
N ALA A 254 -16.64 -8.19 1.22
CA ALA A 254 -15.52 -7.91 0.31
C ALA A 254 -15.57 -8.78 -0.95
N ASP A 255 -14.91 -8.30 -2.01
CA ASP A 255 -14.69 -9.06 -3.24
C ASP A 255 -13.37 -9.83 -3.20
N VAL A 256 -12.39 -9.35 -2.40
CA VAL A 256 -11.05 -9.95 -2.27
C VAL A 256 -10.58 -9.85 -0.82
N LEU A 257 -10.01 -10.93 -0.29
CA LEU A 257 -9.29 -10.92 0.98
C LEU A 257 -7.79 -11.05 0.75
N SER A 258 -7.01 -10.23 1.46
CA SER A 258 -5.54 -10.22 1.42
C SER A 258 -4.97 -10.43 2.83
N PRO A 259 -4.73 -11.69 3.25
CA PRO A 259 -4.19 -11.97 4.57
C PRO A 259 -2.74 -11.47 4.72
N TRP A 260 -2.45 -10.84 5.87
CA TRP A 260 -1.10 -10.38 6.20
C TRP A 260 -0.26 -11.50 6.78
N THR A 261 0.75 -11.93 6.04
CA THR A 261 1.60 -13.06 6.43
C THR A 261 3.02 -12.67 6.83
N ILE A 262 3.41 -11.42 6.62
CA ILE A 262 4.75 -10.93 6.95
C ILE A 262 4.99 -11.00 8.47
N GLY A 263 6.15 -11.58 8.85
CA GLY A 263 6.52 -11.76 10.26
C GLY A 263 5.82 -12.92 10.97
N ARG A 264 5.02 -13.74 10.27
CA ARG A 264 4.32 -14.90 10.86
C ARG A 264 5.17 -16.17 10.90
N TYR A 265 6.31 -16.17 10.24
CA TYR A 265 7.28 -17.28 10.24
C TYR A 265 8.71 -16.73 10.16
N ARG A 266 9.67 -17.45 10.74
CA ARG A 266 11.09 -17.05 10.86
C ARG A 266 12.06 -18.04 10.21
N SER A 267 11.57 -19.19 9.74
CA SER A 267 12.38 -20.24 9.11
C SER A 267 11.61 -20.87 7.94
N LEU A 268 12.33 -21.58 7.05
CA LEU A 268 11.73 -22.34 5.95
C LEU A 268 10.75 -23.41 6.46
N HIS A 269 11.07 -24.04 7.61
CA HIS A 269 10.16 -25.02 8.23
C HIS A 269 8.85 -24.36 8.67
N GLU A 270 8.92 -23.24 9.37
CA GLU A 270 7.75 -22.48 9.80
C GLU A 270 6.95 -21.93 8.60
N ALA A 271 7.62 -21.44 7.55
CA ALA A 271 6.98 -21.02 6.30
C ALA A 271 6.19 -22.16 5.66
N SER A 272 6.78 -23.37 5.60
CA SER A 272 6.09 -24.57 5.09
C SER A 272 4.88 -24.98 5.92
N LEU A 273 4.97 -24.83 7.25
CA LEU A 273 3.83 -25.08 8.15
C LEU A 273 2.73 -24.01 7.95
N HIS A 274 3.11 -22.76 7.84
CA HIS A 274 2.20 -21.66 7.61
C HIS A 274 1.46 -21.82 6.27
N ALA A 275 2.19 -22.17 5.21
CA ALA A 275 1.60 -22.45 3.90
C ALA A 275 0.53 -23.57 3.95
N ARG A 276 0.82 -24.66 4.66
CA ARG A 276 -0.13 -25.79 4.79
C ARG A 276 -1.33 -25.49 5.70
N ARG A 277 -1.12 -24.73 6.78
CA ARG A 277 -2.15 -24.51 7.81
C ARG A 277 -3.00 -23.27 7.56
N VAL A 278 -2.46 -22.28 6.87
CA VAL A 278 -3.10 -20.99 6.62
C VAL A 278 -3.41 -20.80 5.15
N TRP A 279 -2.37 -20.69 4.29
CA TRP A 279 -2.58 -20.35 2.88
C TRP A 279 -3.39 -21.38 2.11
N LYS A 280 -3.07 -22.69 2.28
CA LYS A 280 -3.80 -23.72 1.53
C LYS A 280 -5.29 -23.75 1.87
N PRO A 281 -5.73 -23.75 3.16
CA PRO A 281 -7.14 -23.66 3.48
C PRO A 281 -7.82 -22.37 3.00
N ASP A 282 -7.12 -21.22 3.01
CA ASP A 282 -7.66 -19.96 2.47
C ASP A 282 -7.89 -20.06 0.96
N LEU A 283 -6.94 -20.68 0.22
CA LEU A 283 -7.08 -20.92 -1.21
C LEU A 283 -8.21 -21.93 -1.53
N ASP A 284 -8.33 -23.00 -0.74
CA ASP A 284 -9.40 -23.98 -0.90
C ASP A 284 -10.79 -23.34 -0.74
N LEU A 285 -10.95 -22.36 0.17
CA LEU A 285 -12.18 -21.56 0.29
C LEU A 285 -12.44 -20.70 -0.95
N SER A 286 -11.41 -20.07 -1.49
CA SER A 286 -11.51 -19.25 -2.69
C SER A 286 -12.01 -20.06 -3.91
N LEU A 287 -11.59 -21.32 -4.03
CA LEU A 287 -12.00 -22.20 -5.13
C LEU A 287 -13.44 -22.71 -5.01
N ILE A 288 -14.04 -22.67 -3.83
CA ILE A 288 -15.43 -23.10 -3.60
C ILE A 288 -16.44 -22.03 -4.05
N HIS A 289 -16.01 -20.78 -4.19
CA HIS A 289 -16.87 -19.63 -4.51
C HIS A 289 -16.64 -19.04 -5.91
N ILE A 290 -15.91 -19.77 -6.77
CA ILE A 290 -15.74 -19.41 -8.20
C ILE A 290 -16.81 -20.17 -9.03
#